data_379ebf7482602f7377a9700112b9d4c7
#
_entry.id   379ebf7482602f7377a9700112b9d4c7
#
_cell.length_a   1.000
_cell.length_b   1.000
_cell.length_c   1.000
_cell.angle_alpha   90.00
_cell.angle_beta   90.00
_cell.angle_gamma   90.00
#
_symmetry.space_group_name_H-M   'P 1'
#
loop_
_entity.id
_entity.type
_entity.pdbx_description
1 polymer ?
#
loop_
_entity_poly.entity_id
_entity_poly.type
_entity_poly.pdbx_seq_one_letter_code
_entity_poly.pdbx_strand_id
1 'polypeptide(L)'
;MDAAEAILTSQLGAYDPETGLPLEGEKTNTFKGEILVRADSDMTELTDLKGKKIATLSPNSASGYIYPVAELKDAGVDPTTDATLTTVNDIPSEITAVLNGQMDAAFVFQGARNVFASSFPDNDLFEDLKVLYLTEGDIPNDAIAVQPTMDAELKEQIKEVFLNMADDEEGAEAMSLWGHQGYEEAADSAYDTIRDYTQRAAE
;
A
#
# COMPACT_ATOMS: atom_id res chain seq x y z
N MET A 1 -8.30 -23.50 10.12
CA MET A 1 -9.11 -23.82 8.91
C MET A 1 -8.95 -22.62 8.02
N ASP A 2 -8.23 -22.76 6.92
CA ASP A 2 -8.01 -21.67 5.98
C ASP A 2 -9.32 -21.39 5.27
N ALA A 3 -9.80 -20.13 5.37
CA ALA A 3 -11.08 -19.74 4.79
C ALA A 3 -10.98 -19.53 3.27
N ALA A 4 -9.77 -19.23 2.78
CA ALA A 4 -9.44 -19.01 1.38
C ALA A 4 -8.00 -19.43 1.09
N GLU A 5 -7.69 -19.66 -0.17
CA GLU A 5 -6.38 -19.98 -0.73
C GLU A 5 -6.11 -19.00 -1.88
N ALA A 6 -5.02 -18.24 -1.80
CA ALA A 6 -4.61 -17.38 -2.90
C ALA A 6 -4.05 -18.22 -4.04
N ILE A 7 -4.50 -17.94 -5.27
CA ILE A 7 -4.07 -18.65 -6.48
C ILE A 7 -3.38 -17.74 -7.49
N LEU A 8 -3.67 -16.44 -7.45
CA LEU A 8 -3.05 -15.40 -8.29
C LEU A 8 -2.82 -14.15 -7.47
N THR A 9 -1.87 -13.33 -7.91
CA THR A 9 -1.65 -11.96 -7.45
C THR A 9 -1.79 -11.00 -8.62
N SER A 10 -2.28 -9.79 -8.35
CA SER A 10 -2.33 -8.74 -9.37
C SER A 10 -0.94 -8.15 -9.60
N GLN A 11 -0.74 -7.60 -10.79
CA GLN A 11 0.41 -6.80 -11.16
C GLN A 11 0.01 -5.34 -11.31
N LEU A 12 0.73 -4.44 -10.64
CA LEU A 12 0.60 -2.99 -10.73
C LEU A 12 1.81 -2.39 -11.42
N GLY A 13 1.73 -1.13 -11.84
CA GLY A 13 2.90 -0.38 -12.29
C GLY A 13 3.90 -0.19 -11.16
N ALA A 14 5.19 -0.32 -11.45
CA ALA A 14 6.25 -0.09 -10.49
C ALA A 14 6.55 1.42 -10.33
N TYR A 15 7.05 1.80 -9.18
CA TYR A 15 7.50 3.15 -8.88
C TYR A 15 8.98 3.16 -8.50
N ASP A 16 9.69 4.18 -8.97
CA ASP A 16 11.07 4.43 -8.56
C ASP A 16 11.11 4.78 -7.05
N PRO A 17 11.90 4.06 -6.25
CA PRO A 17 11.91 4.23 -4.79
C PRO A 17 12.51 5.58 -4.32
N GLU A 18 13.33 6.23 -5.16
CA GLU A 18 13.98 7.50 -4.81
C GLU A 18 13.08 8.69 -5.18
N THR A 19 12.48 8.64 -6.36
CA THR A 19 11.68 9.76 -6.89
C THR A 19 10.19 9.62 -6.64
N GLY A 20 9.68 8.38 -6.47
CA GLY A 20 8.25 8.08 -6.38
C GLY A 20 7.51 8.20 -7.71
N LEU A 21 8.24 8.35 -8.83
CA LEU A 21 7.65 8.43 -10.16
C LEU A 21 7.43 7.04 -10.76
N PRO A 22 6.41 6.87 -11.64
CA PRO A 22 6.16 5.59 -12.29
C PRO A 22 7.32 5.18 -13.20
N LEU A 23 7.66 3.90 -13.16
CA LEU A 23 8.59 3.28 -14.09
C LEU A 23 7.81 2.76 -15.30
N GLU A 24 7.97 3.41 -16.45
CA GLU A 24 7.19 3.08 -17.66
C GLU A 24 7.42 1.63 -18.10
N GLY A 25 6.34 0.86 -18.24
CA GLY A 25 6.35 -0.53 -18.70
C GLY A 25 6.83 -1.55 -17.68
N GLU A 26 7.26 -1.13 -16.50
CA GLU A 26 7.62 -2.04 -15.42
C GLU A 26 6.41 -2.39 -14.57
N LYS A 27 6.26 -3.69 -14.28
CA LYS A 27 5.19 -4.23 -13.42
C LYS A 27 5.78 -4.88 -12.18
N THR A 28 5.02 -4.86 -11.11
CA THR A 28 5.39 -5.49 -9.84
C THR A 28 4.19 -6.19 -9.22
N ASN A 29 4.44 -7.25 -8.47
CA ASN A 29 3.44 -7.96 -7.67
C ASN A 29 3.48 -7.58 -6.18
N THR A 30 4.33 -6.60 -5.84
CA THR A 30 4.43 -6.03 -4.49
C THR A 30 4.55 -4.51 -4.55
N PHE A 31 4.27 -3.85 -3.44
CA PHE A 31 4.49 -2.42 -3.26
C PHE A 31 4.97 -2.13 -1.84
N LYS A 32 5.33 -0.90 -1.53
CA LYS A 32 5.75 -0.45 -0.21
C LYS A 32 4.68 0.41 0.47
N GLY A 33 4.67 0.40 1.80
CA GLY A 33 4.07 1.49 2.56
C GLY A 33 4.97 2.73 2.47
N GLU A 34 4.38 3.91 2.51
CA GLU A 34 5.08 5.19 2.44
C GLU A 34 4.59 6.10 3.57
N ILE A 35 5.52 6.74 4.27
CA ILE A 35 5.20 7.77 5.28
C ILE A 35 5.50 9.13 4.66
N LEU A 36 4.46 9.92 4.45
CA LEU A 36 4.55 11.28 3.93
C LEU A 36 4.56 12.31 5.05
N VAL A 37 5.38 13.32 4.88
CA VAL A 37 5.42 14.53 5.71
C VAL A 37 5.49 15.76 4.81
N ARG A 38 5.25 16.96 5.34
CA ARG A 38 5.46 18.20 4.57
C ARG A 38 6.91 18.34 4.17
N ALA A 39 7.16 18.92 3.00
CA ALA A 39 8.52 19.14 2.48
C ALA A 39 9.38 20.01 3.40
N ASP A 40 8.75 21.00 4.10
CA ASP A 40 9.41 21.89 5.04
C ASP A 40 9.57 21.30 6.46
N SER A 41 9.16 20.05 6.68
CA SER A 41 9.35 19.35 7.95
C SER A 41 10.83 19.10 8.22
N ASP A 42 11.22 19.20 9.48
CA ASP A 42 12.56 18.85 9.98
C ASP A 42 12.75 17.35 10.26
N MET A 43 11.68 16.55 10.14
CA MET A 43 11.74 15.10 10.33
C MET A 43 12.56 14.42 9.23
N THR A 44 13.45 13.48 9.65
CA THR A 44 14.39 12.76 8.78
C THR A 44 14.41 11.26 9.02
N GLU A 45 13.86 10.79 10.15
CA GLU A 45 13.83 9.36 10.51
C GLU A 45 12.53 8.99 11.26
N LEU A 46 12.28 7.68 11.41
CA LEU A 46 11.06 7.17 12.06
C LEU A 46 10.92 7.65 13.50
N THR A 47 12.04 7.81 14.22
CA THR A 47 12.04 8.24 15.63
C THR A 47 11.56 9.67 15.82
N ASP A 48 11.58 10.51 14.78
CA ASP A 48 11.05 11.88 14.80
C ASP A 48 9.52 11.94 14.89
N LEU A 49 8.86 10.79 14.66
CA LEU A 49 7.40 10.66 14.77
C LEU A 49 6.90 10.59 16.22
N LYS A 50 7.80 10.52 17.22
CA LYS A 50 7.40 10.62 18.63
C LYS A 50 6.74 11.96 18.92
N GLY A 51 5.57 11.90 19.56
CA GLY A 51 4.76 13.08 19.90
C GLY A 51 4.01 13.70 18.72
N LYS A 52 4.10 13.14 17.52
CA LYS A 52 3.47 13.68 16.31
C LYS A 52 2.04 13.17 16.13
N LYS A 53 1.28 13.87 15.31
CA LYS A 53 -0.06 13.50 14.86
C LYS A 53 0.05 12.85 13.50
N ILE A 54 -0.44 11.63 13.38
CA ILE A 54 -0.31 10.81 12.18
C ILE A 54 -1.70 10.44 11.66
N ALA A 55 -1.98 10.79 10.42
CA ALA A 55 -3.15 10.30 9.71
C ALA A 55 -2.93 8.85 9.26
N THR A 56 -3.91 7.99 9.46
CA THR A 56 -3.86 6.58 9.10
C THR A 56 -5.17 6.14 8.46
N LEU A 57 -5.13 5.09 7.66
CA LEU A 57 -6.34 4.37 7.27
C LEU A 57 -6.80 3.41 8.39
N SER A 58 -7.74 2.53 8.08
CA SER A 58 -8.23 1.56 9.03
C SER A 58 -7.10 0.63 9.52
N PRO A 59 -7.21 0.05 10.74
CA PRO A 59 -6.21 -0.89 11.28
C PRO A 59 -5.98 -2.15 10.43
N ASN A 60 -6.83 -2.41 9.44
CA ASN A 60 -6.68 -3.53 8.51
C ASN A 60 -5.95 -3.13 7.20
N SER A 61 -5.62 -1.86 7.03
CA SER A 61 -4.89 -1.40 5.84
C SER A 61 -3.42 -1.77 5.94
N ALA A 62 -2.90 -2.51 4.96
CA ALA A 62 -1.50 -2.92 4.94
C ALA A 62 -0.57 -1.70 4.92
N SER A 63 -0.64 -0.85 3.89
CA SER A 63 0.22 0.33 3.75
C SER A 63 -0.19 1.51 4.64
N GLY A 64 -1.49 1.68 4.88
CA GLY A 64 -2.02 2.80 5.65
C GLY A 64 -2.04 2.57 7.17
N TYR A 65 -1.58 1.40 7.65
CA TYR A 65 -1.51 1.11 9.08
C TYR A 65 -0.52 0.00 9.43
N ILE A 66 -0.73 -1.24 8.97
CA ILE A 66 -0.06 -2.45 9.50
C ILE A 66 1.46 -2.35 9.37
N TYR A 67 1.97 -2.14 8.16
CA TYR A 67 3.42 -2.11 7.90
C TYR A 67 4.10 -0.93 8.56
N PRO A 68 3.62 0.33 8.41
CA PRO A 68 4.22 1.46 9.09
C PRO A 68 4.22 1.33 10.62
N VAL A 69 3.14 0.82 11.23
CA VAL A 69 3.04 0.60 12.68
C VAL A 69 4.05 -0.44 13.14
N ALA A 70 4.17 -1.58 12.45
CA ALA A 70 5.12 -2.62 12.81
C ALA A 70 6.57 -2.10 12.76
N GLU A 71 6.94 -1.41 11.68
CA GLU A 71 8.30 -0.90 11.51
C GLU A 71 8.63 0.28 12.45
N LEU A 72 7.63 1.10 12.82
CA LEU A 72 7.80 2.10 13.88
C LEU A 72 8.10 1.44 15.23
N LYS A 73 7.39 0.37 15.58
CA LYS A 73 7.66 -0.39 16.82
C LYS A 73 9.06 -1.00 16.81
N ASP A 74 9.51 -1.54 15.68
CA ASP A 74 10.88 -2.06 15.54
C ASP A 74 11.94 -0.96 15.70
N ALA A 75 11.63 0.27 15.27
CA ALA A 75 12.47 1.45 15.49
C ALA A 75 12.39 2.00 16.92
N GLY A 76 11.62 1.37 17.81
CA GLY A 76 11.45 1.78 19.21
C GLY A 76 10.47 2.94 19.41
N VAL A 77 9.53 3.10 18.49
CA VAL A 77 8.43 4.06 18.58
C VAL A 77 7.11 3.27 18.55
N ASP A 78 6.44 3.13 19.68
CA ASP A 78 5.07 2.60 19.66
C ASP A 78 4.09 3.73 19.28
N PRO A 79 3.58 3.75 18.04
CA PRO A 79 2.76 4.86 17.60
C PRO A 79 1.42 4.95 18.33
N THR A 80 1.00 3.88 19.02
CA THR A 80 -0.24 3.88 19.81
C THR A 80 -0.11 4.60 21.15
N THR A 81 1.11 4.72 21.68
CA THR A 81 1.42 5.37 22.94
C THR A 81 2.32 6.60 22.78
N ASP A 82 3.25 6.57 21.82
CA ASP A 82 4.27 7.60 21.62
C ASP A 82 3.84 8.67 20.61
N ALA A 83 2.73 8.48 19.88
CA ALA A 83 2.20 9.40 18.89
C ALA A 83 0.66 9.52 19.02
N THR A 84 0.04 10.31 18.16
CA THR A 84 -1.42 10.38 18.07
C THR A 84 -1.86 9.91 16.70
N LEU A 85 -2.41 8.70 16.62
CA LEU A 85 -2.98 8.18 15.39
C LEU A 85 -4.42 8.69 15.21
N THR A 86 -4.73 9.15 14.01
CA THR A 86 -6.08 9.58 13.62
C THR A 86 -6.48 8.84 12.36
N THR A 87 -7.48 7.96 12.48
CA THR A 87 -8.01 7.24 11.34
C THR A 87 -8.88 8.16 10.50
N VAL A 88 -8.62 8.21 9.20
CA VAL A 88 -9.40 8.89 8.18
C VAL A 88 -9.92 7.91 7.13
N ASN A 89 -10.85 8.36 6.28
CA ASN A 89 -11.58 7.45 5.40
C ASN A 89 -10.83 7.12 4.10
N ASP A 90 -9.93 8.01 3.65
CA ASP A 90 -9.27 7.89 2.35
C ASP A 90 -7.95 8.66 2.32
N ILE A 91 -7.09 8.30 1.37
CA ILE A 91 -5.76 8.88 1.19
C ILE A 91 -5.78 10.37 0.80
N PRO A 92 -6.68 10.87 -0.06
CA PRO A 92 -6.79 12.31 -0.29
C PRO A 92 -7.05 13.13 0.98
N SER A 93 -7.85 12.59 1.91
CA SER A 93 -8.07 13.21 3.22
C SER A 93 -6.81 13.21 4.10
N GLU A 94 -5.99 12.14 4.07
CA GLU A 94 -4.69 12.10 4.75
C GLU A 94 -3.74 13.16 4.20
N ILE A 95 -3.58 13.21 2.87
CA ILE A 95 -2.74 14.19 2.18
C ILE A 95 -3.19 15.62 2.50
N THR A 96 -4.49 15.89 2.43
CA THR A 96 -5.07 17.20 2.78
C THR A 96 -4.72 17.59 4.21
N ALA A 97 -4.83 16.67 5.16
CA ALA A 97 -4.56 16.95 6.57
C ALA A 97 -3.08 17.29 6.82
N VAL A 98 -2.16 16.65 6.10
CA VAL A 98 -0.72 16.95 6.16
C VAL A 98 -0.40 18.28 5.50
N LEU A 99 -0.89 18.54 4.29
CA LEU A 99 -0.70 19.81 3.58
C LEU A 99 -1.17 21.01 4.42
N ASN A 100 -2.31 20.88 5.10
CA ASN A 100 -2.88 21.92 5.95
C ASN A 100 -2.25 22.00 7.36
N GLY A 101 -1.28 21.14 7.69
CA GLY A 101 -0.63 21.12 9.00
C GLY A 101 -1.56 20.64 10.14
N GLN A 102 -2.66 19.98 9.83
CA GLN A 102 -3.55 19.35 10.82
C GLN A 102 -2.94 18.05 11.36
N MET A 103 -2.23 17.33 10.50
CA MET A 103 -1.40 16.16 10.80
C MET A 103 0.05 16.43 10.43
N ASP A 104 0.97 15.82 11.15
CA ASP A 104 2.40 15.94 10.91
C ASP A 104 2.88 14.94 9.86
N ALA A 105 2.22 13.77 9.78
CA ALA A 105 2.54 12.69 8.85
C ALA A 105 1.28 11.96 8.39
N ALA A 106 1.40 11.18 7.30
CA ALA A 106 0.37 10.28 6.78
C ALA A 106 0.98 8.94 6.35
N PHE A 107 0.26 7.84 6.59
CA PHE A 107 0.63 6.51 6.13
C PHE A 107 -0.13 6.17 4.85
N VAL A 108 0.57 6.09 3.75
CA VAL A 108 0.00 5.85 2.43
C VAL A 108 0.70 4.68 1.72
N PHE A 109 0.33 4.39 0.49
CA PHE A 109 1.07 3.46 -0.35
C PHE A 109 2.08 4.19 -1.24
N GLN A 110 3.16 3.53 -1.63
CA GLN A 110 4.16 4.03 -2.56
C GLN A 110 3.51 4.43 -3.88
N GLY A 111 3.75 5.67 -4.30
CA GLY A 111 3.11 6.23 -5.49
C GLY A 111 1.79 6.97 -5.25
N ALA A 112 1.31 7.06 -4.00
CA ALA A 112 0.09 7.80 -3.68
C ALA A 112 0.11 9.24 -4.18
N ARG A 113 1.27 9.94 -4.10
CA ARG A 113 1.42 11.30 -4.64
C ARG A 113 1.14 11.37 -6.13
N ASN A 114 1.59 10.36 -6.89
CA ASN A 114 1.34 10.29 -8.33
C ASN A 114 -0.13 9.99 -8.64
N VAL A 115 -0.71 8.98 -7.99
CA VAL A 115 -2.10 8.55 -8.21
C VAL A 115 -3.10 9.67 -7.92
N PHE A 116 -2.87 10.43 -6.85
CA PHE A 116 -3.79 11.47 -6.40
C PHE A 116 -3.42 12.89 -6.83
N ALA A 117 -2.36 13.09 -7.63
CA ALA A 117 -1.94 14.42 -8.10
C ALA A 117 -3.09 15.23 -8.70
N SER A 118 -3.94 14.61 -9.52
CA SER A 118 -5.09 15.26 -10.16
C SER A 118 -6.17 15.75 -9.17
N SER A 119 -6.20 15.21 -7.96
CA SER A 119 -7.13 15.61 -6.90
C SER A 119 -6.67 16.91 -6.18
N PHE A 120 -5.46 17.37 -6.45
CA PHE A 120 -4.84 18.53 -5.81
C PHE A 120 -4.35 19.55 -6.85
N PRO A 121 -5.27 20.17 -7.62
CA PRO A 121 -4.89 21.04 -8.74
C PRO A 121 -4.12 22.32 -8.32
N ASP A 122 -4.22 22.72 -7.05
CA ASP A 122 -3.56 23.89 -6.49
C ASP A 122 -2.23 23.57 -5.77
N ASN A 123 -1.83 22.29 -5.72
CA ASN A 123 -0.62 21.82 -5.04
C ASN A 123 0.25 20.99 -5.99
N ASP A 124 1.56 21.04 -5.81
CA ASP A 124 2.48 20.06 -6.33
C ASP A 124 2.85 19.07 -5.20
N LEU A 125 2.26 17.88 -5.22
CA LEU A 125 2.47 16.90 -4.16
C LEU A 125 3.93 16.42 -4.05
N PHE A 126 4.75 16.58 -5.09
CA PHE A 126 6.17 16.22 -5.07
C PHE A 126 7.04 17.34 -4.51
N GLU A 127 6.60 18.61 -4.62
CA GLU A 127 7.29 19.76 -4.02
C GLU A 127 6.78 20.06 -2.60
N ASP A 128 5.48 19.87 -2.33
CA ASP A 128 4.84 20.19 -1.05
C ASP A 128 5.02 19.11 0.02
N LEU A 129 5.26 17.86 -0.40
CA LEU A 129 5.45 16.69 0.46
C LEU A 129 6.76 15.98 0.14
N LYS A 130 7.34 15.38 1.18
CA LYS A 130 8.48 14.46 1.02
C LYS A 130 8.17 13.11 1.65
N VAL A 131 8.82 12.06 1.14
CA VAL A 131 8.83 10.74 1.75
C VAL A 131 9.80 10.78 2.92
N LEU A 132 9.27 10.56 4.11
CA LEU A 132 10.07 10.36 5.31
C LEU A 132 10.65 8.94 5.32
N TYR A 133 9.83 7.97 4.91
CA TYR A 133 10.19 6.56 4.99
C TYR A 133 9.39 5.72 3.99
N LEU A 134 10.07 4.74 3.38
CA LEU A 134 9.46 3.62 2.68
C LEU A 134 9.64 2.36 3.52
N THR A 135 8.60 1.57 3.71
CA THR A 135 8.69 0.34 4.50
C THR A 135 9.76 -0.61 3.93
N GLU A 136 10.48 -1.31 4.80
CA GLU A 136 11.44 -2.33 4.37
C GLU A 136 10.71 -3.55 3.80
N GLY A 137 9.59 -3.93 4.43
CA GLY A 137 8.77 -5.04 3.99
C GLY A 137 8.01 -4.73 2.70
N ASP A 138 7.98 -5.73 1.82
CA ASP A 138 7.16 -5.71 0.61
C ASP A 138 5.73 -6.15 0.94
N ILE A 139 4.76 -5.36 0.50
CA ILE A 139 3.34 -5.65 0.63
C ILE A 139 2.90 -6.39 -0.64
N PRO A 140 2.44 -7.64 -0.57
CA PRO A 140 1.89 -8.32 -1.73
C PRO A 140 0.67 -7.57 -2.28
N ASN A 141 0.55 -7.52 -3.60
CA ASN A 141 -0.61 -6.95 -4.27
C ASN A 141 -1.87 -7.79 -4.03
N ASP A 142 -3.00 -7.34 -4.56
CA ASP A 142 -4.30 -7.98 -4.39
C ASP A 142 -4.30 -9.44 -4.84
N ALA A 143 -4.86 -10.31 -3.99
CA ALA A 143 -4.99 -11.73 -4.26
C ALA A 143 -6.30 -12.05 -4.98
N ILE A 144 -6.23 -12.93 -5.97
CA ILE A 144 -7.39 -13.72 -6.37
C ILE A 144 -7.37 -14.98 -5.52
N ALA A 145 -8.37 -15.12 -4.67
CA ALA A 145 -8.45 -16.23 -3.72
C ALA A 145 -9.73 -17.03 -3.92
N VAL A 146 -9.62 -18.32 -3.70
CA VAL A 146 -10.73 -19.28 -3.85
C VAL A 146 -10.91 -20.10 -2.58
N GLN A 147 -12.02 -20.80 -2.47
CA GLN A 147 -12.19 -21.78 -1.38
C GLN A 147 -11.21 -22.93 -1.56
N PRO A 148 -10.51 -23.40 -0.50
CA PRO A 148 -9.54 -24.51 -0.62
C PRO A 148 -10.15 -25.80 -1.15
N THR A 149 -11.46 -26.00 -0.94
CA THR A 149 -12.23 -27.17 -1.41
C THR A 149 -12.80 -27.03 -2.82
N MET A 150 -12.50 -25.91 -3.52
CA MET A 150 -12.93 -25.72 -4.91
C MET A 150 -12.38 -26.82 -5.81
N ASP A 151 -13.19 -27.25 -6.78
CA ASP A 151 -12.78 -28.21 -7.80
C ASP A 151 -11.52 -27.74 -8.53
N ALA A 152 -10.56 -28.68 -8.76
CA ALA A 152 -9.27 -28.34 -9.33
C ALA A 152 -9.37 -27.84 -10.79
N GLU A 153 -10.29 -28.40 -11.59
CA GLU A 153 -10.50 -27.96 -12.96
C GLU A 153 -11.06 -26.54 -13.00
N LEU A 154 -11.98 -26.20 -12.09
CA LEU A 154 -12.52 -24.86 -11.98
C LEU A 154 -11.45 -23.84 -11.51
N LYS A 155 -10.56 -24.22 -10.59
CA LYS A 155 -9.42 -23.40 -10.21
C LYS A 155 -8.54 -23.03 -11.41
N GLU A 156 -8.19 -24.02 -12.22
CA GLU A 156 -7.36 -23.80 -13.42
C GLU A 156 -8.09 -22.92 -14.46
N GLN A 157 -9.38 -23.11 -14.67
CA GLN A 157 -10.18 -22.26 -15.56
C GLN A 157 -10.21 -20.79 -15.07
N ILE A 158 -10.34 -20.57 -13.76
CA ILE A 158 -10.27 -19.23 -13.17
C ILE A 158 -8.89 -18.60 -13.41
N LYS A 159 -7.81 -19.35 -13.16
CA LYS A 159 -6.44 -18.87 -13.42
C LYS A 159 -6.26 -18.48 -14.88
N GLU A 160 -6.66 -19.35 -15.81
CA GLU A 160 -6.53 -19.10 -17.24
C GLU A 160 -7.23 -17.82 -17.67
N VAL A 161 -8.44 -17.56 -17.18
CA VAL A 161 -9.19 -16.34 -17.49
C VAL A 161 -8.44 -15.10 -17.02
N PHE A 162 -7.97 -15.06 -15.76
CA PHE A 162 -7.27 -13.91 -15.23
C PHE A 162 -5.89 -13.69 -15.86
N LEU A 163 -5.12 -14.77 -16.11
CA LEU A 163 -3.79 -14.67 -16.72
C LEU A 163 -3.81 -14.10 -18.14
N ASN A 164 -4.90 -14.35 -18.87
CA ASN A 164 -5.09 -13.86 -20.23
C ASN A 164 -5.94 -12.58 -20.30
N MET A 165 -6.40 -12.05 -19.17
CA MET A 165 -7.33 -10.91 -19.14
C MET A 165 -6.74 -9.63 -19.76
N ALA A 166 -5.41 -9.45 -19.69
CA ALA A 166 -4.71 -8.31 -20.28
C ALA A 166 -4.66 -8.35 -21.83
N ASP A 167 -4.86 -9.52 -22.44
CA ASP A 167 -4.81 -9.71 -23.88
C ASP A 167 -6.13 -9.35 -24.58
N ASP A 168 -7.19 -9.14 -23.78
CA ASP A 168 -8.53 -8.78 -24.24
C ASP A 168 -8.85 -7.33 -23.87
N GLU A 169 -9.44 -6.56 -24.79
CA GLU A 169 -9.72 -5.13 -24.58
C GLU A 169 -10.72 -4.89 -23.45
N GLU A 170 -11.78 -5.69 -23.35
CA GLU A 170 -12.78 -5.60 -22.28
C GLU A 170 -12.16 -6.02 -20.93
N GLY A 171 -11.29 -7.04 -20.94
CA GLY A 171 -10.54 -7.49 -19.78
C GLY A 171 -9.57 -6.42 -19.26
N ALA A 172 -8.82 -5.79 -20.17
CA ALA A 172 -7.91 -4.70 -19.84
C ALA A 172 -8.65 -3.49 -19.25
N GLU A 173 -9.83 -3.12 -19.81
CA GLU A 173 -10.67 -2.06 -19.27
C GLU A 173 -11.17 -2.41 -17.85
N ALA A 174 -11.63 -3.63 -17.64
CA ALA A 174 -12.07 -4.09 -16.31
C ALA A 174 -10.95 -4.04 -15.27
N MET A 175 -9.72 -4.48 -15.62
CA MET A 175 -8.56 -4.42 -14.75
C MET A 175 -8.16 -2.98 -14.39
N SER A 176 -8.30 -2.05 -15.35
CA SER A 176 -7.93 -0.65 -15.14
C SER A 176 -8.73 0.04 -14.04
N LEU A 177 -9.93 -0.43 -13.72
CA LEU A 177 -10.75 0.07 -12.60
C LEU A 177 -10.07 -0.10 -11.25
N TRP A 178 -9.16 -1.08 -11.13
CA TRP A 178 -8.38 -1.40 -9.94
C TRP A 178 -6.91 -1.00 -10.08
N GLY A 179 -6.53 -0.40 -11.22
CA GLY A 179 -5.14 -0.10 -11.54
C GLY A 179 -4.31 -1.34 -11.89
N HIS A 180 -4.94 -2.51 -12.04
CA HIS A 180 -4.24 -3.74 -12.39
C HIS A 180 -3.78 -3.71 -13.85
N GLN A 181 -2.58 -4.25 -14.09
CA GLN A 181 -1.96 -4.34 -15.42
C GLN A 181 -1.74 -5.79 -15.87
N GLY A 182 -2.16 -6.75 -15.06
CA GLY A 182 -2.05 -8.17 -15.30
C GLY A 182 -2.18 -8.96 -14.01
N TYR A 183 -2.03 -10.26 -14.12
CA TYR A 183 -2.00 -11.21 -13.01
C TYR A 183 -0.88 -12.21 -13.22
N GLU A 184 -0.40 -12.79 -12.14
CA GLU A 184 0.53 -13.92 -12.17
C GLU A 184 0.16 -14.96 -11.12
N GLU A 185 0.67 -16.19 -11.26
CA GLU A 185 0.43 -17.24 -10.28
C GLU A 185 1.07 -16.89 -8.94
N ALA A 186 0.31 -17.08 -7.88
CA ALA A 186 0.80 -16.90 -6.51
C ALA A 186 0.42 -18.11 -5.65
N ALA A 187 1.33 -18.45 -4.74
CA ALA A 187 1.02 -19.38 -3.66
C ALA A 187 0.51 -18.59 -2.44
N ASP A 188 -0.31 -19.22 -1.61
CA ASP A 188 -0.82 -18.60 -0.37
C ASP A 188 0.31 -18.10 0.55
N SER A 189 1.48 -18.77 0.53
CA SER A 189 2.66 -18.34 1.26
C SER A 189 3.24 -16.98 0.84
N ALA A 190 2.91 -16.47 -0.33
CA ALA A 190 3.28 -15.10 -0.74
C ALA A 190 2.69 -14.04 0.20
N TYR A 191 1.62 -14.38 0.93
CA TYR A 191 0.92 -13.51 1.86
C TYR A 191 1.33 -13.72 3.34
N ASP A 192 2.36 -14.54 3.61
CA ASP A 192 2.85 -14.76 4.97
C ASP A 192 3.48 -13.50 5.57
N THR A 193 4.04 -12.62 4.74
CA THR A 193 4.55 -11.31 5.19
C THR A 193 3.45 -10.45 5.82
N ILE A 194 2.25 -10.40 5.23
CA ILE A 194 1.13 -9.66 5.80
C ILE A 194 0.71 -10.25 7.15
N ARG A 195 0.73 -11.57 7.29
CA ARG A 195 0.40 -12.26 8.54
C ARG A 195 1.39 -11.92 9.66
N ASP A 196 2.69 -11.95 9.33
CA ASP A 196 3.78 -11.56 10.23
C ASP A 196 3.65 -10.08 10.66
N TYR A 197 3.53 -9.18 9.69
CA TYR A 197 3.38 -7.75 9.97
C TYR A 197 2.13 -7.42 10.79
N THR A 198 1.02 -8.11 10.53
CA THR A 198 -0.22 -7.97 11.31
C THR A 198 0.00 -8.36 12.77
N GLN A 199 0.74 -9.44 13.03
CA GLN A 199 1.08 -9.86 14.39
C GLN A 199 1.97 -8.80 15.07
N ARG A 200 3.05 -8.36 14.41
CA ARG A 200 3.98 -7.34 14.93
C ARG A 200 3.29 -6.01 15.22
N ALA A 201 2.38 -5.59 14.35
CA ALA A 201 1.60 -4.36 14.56
C ALA A 201 0.66 -4.46 15.76
N ALA A 202 0.19 -5.67 16.12
CA ALA A 202 -0.72 -5.91 17.25
C ALA A 202 -0.02 -6.07 18.61
N GLU A 203 1.25 -6.45 18.64
CA GLU A 203 2.09 -6.55 19.85
C GLU A 203 2.41 -5.18 20.46
#